data_5a226314d5cc6afe510c83faef5230b3
#
_entry.id   5a226314d5cc6afe510c83faef5230b3
#
_cell.length_a   1.000
_cell.length_b   1.000
_cell.length_c   1.000
_cell.angle_alpha   90.00
_cell.angle_beta   90.00
_cell.angle_gamma   90.00
#
_symmetry.space_group_name_H-M   'P 1'
#
loop_
_entity.id
_entity.type
_entity.pdbx_description
1 polymer ?
#
loop_
_entity_poly.entity_id
_entity_poly.type
_entity_poly.pdbx_seq_one_letter_code
_entity_poly.pdbx_strand_id
1 'polypeptide(L)'
;MRIRDEQDASATFSERYGRPGSDTTRELERLVIGADFGANGYTTLAQADLMARMLRLRKGRRLLDVGSGRGWPGLYLAKASECTVVLTDIPEQGLRTAQQRAAVEGITERSSAVVASARRLPFGAETFDAIVHTDVLC
;
A
#
# COMPACT_ATOMS: atom_id res chain seq x y z
N MET A 1 -11.70 8.02 -18.37
CA MET A 1 -11.26 7.04 -19.38
C MET A 1 -9.90 6.51 -18.94
N ARG A 2 -9.80 5.21 -18.71
CA ARG A 2 -8.51 4.57 -18.38
C ARG A 2 -7.71 4.44 -19.66
N ILE A 3 -6.41 4.69 -19.61
CA ILE A 3 -5.51 4.48 -20.73
C ILE A 3 -5.34 2.96 -20.92
N ARG A 4 -5.08 2.51 -22.14
CA ARG A 4 -4.92 1.08 -22.45
C ARG A 4 -3.91 0.40 -21.53
N ASP A 5 -2.78 1.05 -21.28
CA ASP A 5 -1.73 0.55 -20.38
C ASP A 5 -2.21 0.37 -18.93
N GLU A 6 -3.10 1.26 -18.45
CA GLU A 6 -3.70 1.11 -17.10
C GLU A 6 -4.72 -0.03 -17.05
N GLN A 7 -5.42 -0.31 -18.16
CA GLN A 7 -6.35 -1.44 -18.24
C GLN A 7 -5.58 -2.76 -18.23
N ASP A 8 -4.50 -2.86 -19.00
CA ASP A 8 -3.66 -4.05 -19.08
C ASP A 8 -2.93 -4.31 -17.75
N ALA A 9 -2.39 -3.26 -17.13
CA ALA A 9 -1.80 -3.33 -15.80
C ALA A 9 -2.84 -3.74 -14.74
N SER A 10 -4.02 -3.14 -14.75
CA SER A 10 -5.11 -3.49 -13.82
C SER A 10 -5.50 -4.96 -13.94
N ALA A 11 -5.63 -5.50 -15.14
CA ALA A 11 -5.98 -6.91 -15.36
C ALA A 11 -4.89 -7.84 -14.82
N THR A 12 -3.62 -7.59 -15.18
CA THR A 12 -2.47 -8.39 -14.76
C THR A 12 -2.31 -8.40 -13.24
N PHE A 13 -2.36 -7.23 -12.61
CA PHE A 13 -2.21 -7.12 -11.17
C PHE A 13 -3.43 -7.61 -10.40
N SER A 14 -4.65 -7.48 -10.94
CA SER A 14 -5.86 -8.05 -10.32
C SER A 14 -5.76 -9.56 -10.19
N GLU A 15 -5.29 -10.25 -11.23
CA GLU A 15 -5.05 -11.69 -11.18
C GLU A 15 -3.97 -12.04 -10.13
N ARG A 16 -2.87 -11.30 -10.13
CA ARG A 16 -1.76 -11.51 -9.19
C ARG A 16 -2.18 -11.28 -7.74
N TYR A 17 -2.93 -10.23 -7.47
CA TYR A 17 -3.42 -9.91 -6.12
C TYR A 17 -4.51 -10.86 -5.64
N GLY A 18 -5.28 -11.48 -6.54
CA GLY A 18 -6.30 -12.47 -6.20
C GLY A 18 -5.75 -13.83 -5.82
N ARG A 19 -4.48 -14.14 -6.13
CA ARG A 19 -3.86 -15.41 -5.78
C ARG A 19 -3.40 -15.39 -4.31
N PRO A 20 -3.84 -16.38 -3.49
CA PRO A 20 -3.29 -16.52 -2.14
C PRO A 20 -1.80 -16.84 -2.23
N GLY A 21 -1.00 -16.19 -1.42
CA GLY A 21 0.42 -16.52 -1.30
C GLY A 21 0.59 -17.93 -0.72
N SER A 22 1.48 -18.74 -1.30
CA SER A 22 1.88 -20.01 -0.70
C SER A 22 2.68 -19.77 0.58
N ASP A 23 2.80 -20.79 1.43
CA ASP A 23 3.63 -20.70 2.64
C ASP A 23 5.09 -20.38 2.28
N THR A 24 5.61 -20.98 1.21
CA THR A 24 6.94 -20.69 0.67
C THR A 24 7.09 -19.22 0.25
N THR A 25 6.07 -18.65 -0.40
CA THR A 25 6.10 -17.24 -0.80
C THR A 25 6.13 -16.32 0.42
N ARG A 26 5.35 -16.64 1.45
CA ARG A 26 5.35 -15.88 2.70
C ARG A 26 6.67 -15.98 3.46
N GLU A 27 7.27 -17.17 3.50
CA GLU A 27 8.57 -17.36 4.11
C GLU A 27 9.66 -16.58 3.37
N LEU A 28 9.66 -16.64 2.04
CA LEU A 28 10.58 -15.86 1.22
C LEU A 28 10.40 -14.34 1.44
N GLU A 29 9.17 -13.87 1.52
CA GLU A 29 8.87 -12.46 1.82
C GLU A 29 9.46 -12.05 3.18
N ARG A 30 9.26 -12.86 4.23
CA ARG A 30 9.85 -12.59 5.55
C ARG A 30 11.37 -12.54 5.52
N LEU A 31 12.02 -13.41 4.75
CA LEU A 31 13.48 -13.44 4.62
C LEU A 31 14.02 -12.24 3.85
N VAL A 32 13.35 -11.82 2.78
CA VAL A 32 13.83 -10.77 1.88
C VAL A 32 13.40 -9.38 2.34
N ILE A 33 12.15 -9.22 2.73
CA ILE A 33 11.53 -7.94 3.07
C ILE A 33 11.55 -7.70 4.58
N GLY A 34 11.52 -8.76 5.38
CA GLY A 34 11.43 -8.69 6.83
C GLY A 34 10.00 -8.55 7.34
N ALA A 35 9.00 -8.72 6.48
CA ALA A 35 7.59 -8.57 6.77
C ALA A 35 6.75 -9.58 5.98
N ASP A 36 5.51 -9.76 6.38
CA ASP A 36 4.54 -10.67 5.75
C ASP A 36 3.24 -9.91 5.45
N PHE A 37 3.29 -9.03 4.47
CA PHE A 37 2.16 -8.22 4.02
C PHE A 37 1.64 -8.59 2.64
N GLY A 38 2.19 -9.63 2.01
CA GLY A 38 1.89 -9.97 0.62
C GLY A 38 2.41 -8.91 -0.35
N ALA A 39 3.54 -8.30 -0.03
CA ALA A 39 4.17 -7.29 -0.85
C ALA A 39 4.53 -7.84 -2.23
N ASN A 40 4.30 -7.04 -3.26
CA ASN A 40 4.71 -7.36 -4.63
C ASN A 40 5.93 -6.55 -5.08
N GLY A 41 6.55 -5.82 -4.17
CA GLY A 41 7.71 -5.00 -4.40
C GLY A 41 8.90 -5.45 -3.58
N TYR A 42 9.94 -4.64 -3.62
CA TYR A 42 11.22 -4.92 -2.98
C TYR A 42 11.52 -4.01 -1.78
N THR A 43 10.59 -3.15 -1.40
CA THR A 43 10.73 -2.28 -0.24
C THR A 43 10.81 -3.10 1.04
N THR A 44 11.95 -3.01 1.73
CA THR A 44 12.19 -3.76 2.96
C THR A 44 11.58 -3.05 4.18
N LEU A 45 11.44 -3.80 5.28
CA LEU A 45 11.01 -3.26 6.57
C LEU A 45 11.93 -2.11 7.04
N ALA A 46 13.24 -2.27 6.90
CA ALA A 46 14.20 -1.21 7.25
C ALA A 46 14.02 0.07 6.42
N GLN A 47 13.70 -0.08 5.14
CA GLN A 47 13.38 1.07 4.27
C GLN A 47 12.05 1.72 4.66
N ALA A 48 11.04 0.93 5.03
CA ALA A 48 9.77 1.46 5.54
C ALA A 48 9.99 2.25 6.85
N ASP A 49 10.79 1.74 7.78
CA ASP A 49 11.16 2.45 9.00
C ASP A 49 11.91 3.76 8.70
N LEU A 50 12.80 3.75 7.73
CA LEU A 50 13.48 4.96 7.29
C LEU A 50 12.50 5.99 6.73
N MET A 51 11.55 5.57 5.89
CA MET A 51 10.48 6.44 5.37
C MET A 51 9.65 7.05 6.50
N ALA A 52 9.25 6.27 7.49
CA ALA A 52 8.51 6.76 8.65
C ALA A 52 9.25 7.92 9.36
N ARG A 53 10.56 7.76 9.57
CA ARG A 53 11.41 8.79 10.20
C ARG A 53 11.56 10.02 9.31
N MET A 54 11.89 9.84 8.04
CA MET A 54 12.11 10.95 7.10
C MET A 54 10.85 11.78 6.88
N LEU A 55 9.71 11.14 6.78
CA LEU A 55 8.40 11.78 6.62
C LEU A 55 7.82 12.28 7.94
N ARG A 56 8.50 12.02 9.05
CA ARG A 56 8.04 12.40 10.41
C ARG A 56 6.62 11.93 10.69
N LEU A 57 6.32 10.69 10.30
CA LEU A 57 5.01 10.10 10.53
C LEU A 57 4.77 9.95 12.04
N ARG A 58 3.56 10.30 12.46
CA ARG A 58 3.12 10.22 13.86
C ARG A 58 1.60 10.33 13.93
N LYS A 59 1.04 10.09 15.09
CA LYS A 59 -0.37 10.29 15.37
C LYS A 59 -0.86 11.68 14.92
N GLY A 60 -1.99 11.70 14.23
CA GLY A 60 -2.60 12.92 13.69
C GLY A 60 -2.12 13.32 12.30
N ARG A 61 -1.05 12.71 11.77
CA ARG A 61 -0.63 12.93 10.38
C ARG A 61 -1.42 12.03 9.41
N ARG A 62 -1.57 12.52 8.19
CA ARG A 62 -2.29 11.85 7.10
C ARG A 62 -1.31 11.44 6.01
N LEU A 63 -1.21 10.14 5.75
CA LEU A 63 -0.37 9.55 4.73
C LEU A 63 -1.21 9.13 3.52
N LEU A 64 -0.72 9.39 2.31
CA LEU A 64 -1.22 8.78 1.08
C LEU A 64 -0.19 7.75 0.59
N ASP A 65 -0.64 6.52 0.35
CA ASP A 65 0.15 5.48 -0.32
C ASP A 65 -0.39 5.27 -1.73
N VAL A 66 0.43 5.61 -2.73
CA VAL A 66 0.07 5.56 -4.16
C VAL A 66 0.61 4.28 -4.77
N GLY A 67 -0.28 3.48 -5.37
CA GLY A 67 0.09 2.16 -5.89
C GLY A 67 0.35 1.16 -4.76
N SER A 68 -0.52 1.19 -3.76
CA SER A 68 -0.32 0.47 -2.49
C SER A 68 -0.46 -1.06 -2.61
N GLY A 69 -0.98 -1.58 -3.73
CA GLY A 69 -1.22 -3.01 -3.90
C GLY A 69 -2.04 -3.60 -2.76
N ARG A 70 -1.44 -4.56 -2.05
CA ARG A 70 -2.03 -5.20 -0.85
C ARG A 70 -1.78 -4.42 0.45
N GLY A 71 -1.35 -3.15 0.37
CA GLY A 71 -1.20 -2.25 1.50
C GLY A 71 0.21 -2.15 2.09
N TRP A 72 1.23 -2.68 1.42
CA TRP A 72 2.62 -2.51 1.81
C TRP A 72 3.27 -1.34 1.03
N PRO A 73 4.01 -0.42 1.69
CA PRO A 73 4.27 -0.34 3.14
C PRO A 73 3.23 0.49 3.92
N GLY A 74 2.20 1.07 3.28
CA GLY A 74 1.30 2.04 3.89
C GLY A 74 0.63 1.57 5.19
N LEU A 75 0.13 0.34 5.24
CA LEU A 75 -0.49 -0.21 6.46
C LEU A 75 0.51 -0.37 7.61
N TYR A 76 1.71 -0.83 7.30
CA TYR A 76 2.79 -0.93 8.28
C TYR A 76 3.15 0.45 8.84
N LEU A 77 3.33 1.43 7.95
CA LEU A 77 3.64 2.81 8.35
C LEU A 77 2.56 3.40 9.24
N ALA A 78 1.28 3.18 8.92
CA ALA A 78 0.17 3.64 9.73
C ALA A 78 0.13 2.95 11.11
N LYS A 79 0.41 1.64 11.16
CA LYS A 79 0.45 0.90 12.42
C LYS A 79 1.61 1.37 13.30
N ALA A 80 2.81 1.43 12.75
CA ALA A 80 4.03 1.76 13.49
C ALA A 80 4.08 3.20 13.99
N SER A 81 3.53 4.15 13.22
CA SER A 81 3.55 5.59 13.54
C SER A 81 2.25 6.14 14.10
N GLU A 82 1.20 5.33 14.18
CA GLU A 82 -0.15 5.74 14.57
C GLU A 82 -0.77 6.83 13.68
N CYS A 83 -0.24 7.08 12.48
CA CYS A 83 -0.84 7.99 11.51
C CYS A 83 -2.07 7.35 10.84
N THR A 84 -2.86 8.14 10.13
CA THR A 84 -3.88 7.63 9.23
C THR A 84 -3.31 7.44 7.83
N VAL A 85 -3.80 6.44 7.09
CA VAL A 85 -3.37 6.17 5.72
C VAL A 85 -4.56 6.04 4.78
N VAL A 86 -4.43 6.61 3.59
CA VAL A 86 -5.29 6.34 2.45
C VAL A 86 -4.46 5.54 1.44
N LEU A 87 -4.93 4.35 1.12
CA LEU A 87 -4.32 3.47 0.13
C LEU A 87 -4.98 3.71 -1.22
N THR A 88 -4.20 3.89 -2.27
CA THR A 88 -4.73 4.01 -3.63
C THR A 88 -4.03 3.04 -4.57
N ASP A 89 -4.82 2.42 -5.42
CA ASP A 89 -4.32 1.60 -6.53
C ASP A 89 -5.40 1.51 -7.60
N ILE A 90 -5.05 1.02 -8.79
CA ILE A 90 -6.01 0.76 -9.87
C ILE A 90 -6.68 -0.60 -9.67
N PRO A 91 -5.98 -1.70 -9.35
CA PRO A 91 -6.59 -2.99 -9.12
C PRO A 91 -7.32 -3.03 -7.76
N GLU A 92 -8.65 -3.04 -7.80
CA GLU A 92 -9.48 -3.11 -6.58
C GLU A 92 -9.18 -4.34 -5.72
N GLN A 93 -8.77 -5.45 -6.34
CA GLN A 93 -8.48 -6.70 -5.62
C GLN A 93 -7.37 -6.55 -4.59
N GLY A 94 -6.31 -5.79 -4.91
CA GLY A 94 -5.24 -5.48 -3.97
C GLY A 94 -5.75 -4.69 -2.77
N LEU A 95 -6.55 -3.67 -3.02
CA LEU A 95 -7.14 -2.83 -1.98
C LEU A 95 -8.10 -3.60 -1.06
N ARG A 96 -8.88 -4.53 -1.59
CA ARG A 96 -9.73 -5.42 -0.79
C ARG A 96 -8.89 -6.28 0.17
N THR A 97 -7.78 -6.85 -0.34
CA THR A 97 -6.83 -7.60 0.49
C THR A 97 -6.19 -6.70 1.56
N ALA A 98 -5.83 -5.46 1.20
CA ALA A 98 -5.31 -4.48 2.15
C ALA A 98 -6.30 -4.15 3.27
N GLN A 99 -7.59 -3.98 2.95
CA GLN A 99 -8.64 -3.74 3.95
C GLN A 99 -8.81 -4.93 4.91
N GLN A 100 -8.75 -6.15 4.39
CA GLN A 100 -8.76 -7.36 5.23
C GLN A 100 -7.53 -7.40 6.16
N ARG A 101 -6.36 -7.06 5.65
CA ARG A 101 -5.15 -6.95 6.45
C ARG A 101 -5.28 -5.85 7.52
N ALA A 102 -5.83 -4.69 7.19
CA ALA A 102 -6.07 -3.62 8.15
C ALA A 102 -6.92 -4.07 9.34
N ALA A 103 -7.93 -4.91 9.09
CA ALA A 103 -8.75 -5.50 10.15
C ALA A 103 -7.94 -6.45 11.04
N VAL A 104 -7.13 -7.33 10.45
CA VAL A 104 -6.24 -8.24 11.20
C VAL A 104 -5.22 -7.47 12.03
N GLU A 105 -4.69 -6.39 11.50
CA GLU A 105 -3.70 -5.53 12.18
C GLU A 105 -4.32 -4.56 13.19
N GLY A 106 -5.64 -4.50 13.30
CA GLY A 106 -6.35 -3.64 14.24
C GLY A 106 -6.26 -2.15 13.92
N ILE A 107 -6.14 -1.79 12.64
CA ILE A 107 -5.99 -0.40 12.17
C ILE A 107 -7.10 0.05 11.20
N THR A 108 -8.23 -0.63 11.19
CA THR A 108 -9.36 -0.29 10.30
C THR A 108 -9.77 1.18 10.41
N GLU A 109 -9.84 1.72 11.63
CA GLU A 109 -10.24 3.10 11.88
C GLU A 109 -9.22 4.14 11.38
N ARG A 110 -8.00 3.71 11.07
CA ARG A 110 -6.91 4.58 10.61
C ARG A 110 -6.50 4.32 9.16
N SER A 111 -7.23 3.46 8.47
CA SER A 111 -6.95 3.10 7.09
C SER A 111 -8.19 3.18 6.24
N SER A 112 -8.04 3.65 5.02
CA SER A 112 -9.07 3.63 3.99
C SER A 112 -8.45 3.32 2.65
N ALA A 113 -9.26 2.87 1.70
CA ALA A 113 -8.81 2.49 0.37
C ALA A 113 -9.70 3.14 -0.70
N VAL A 114 -9.07 3.67 -1.75
CA VAL A 114 -9.73 4.33 -2.87
C VAL A 114 -9.15 3.81 -4.17
N VAL A 115 -9.99 3.29 -5.05
CA VAL A 115 -9.56 2.92 -6.42
C VAL A 115 -9.30 4.19 -7.20
N ALA A 116 -8.04 4.47 -7.50
CA ALA A 116 -7.63 5.66 -8.23
C ALA A 116 -6.32 5.44 -9.00
N SER A 117 -6.22 6.06 -10.16
CA SER A 117 -4.96 6.16 -10.89
C SER A 117 -4.06 7.24 -10.26
N ALA A 118 -2.76 6.95 -10.17
CA ALA A 118 -1.76 7.93 -9.75
C ALA A 118 -1.73 9.19 -10.64
N ARG A 119 -2.21 9.08 -11.88
CA ARG A 119 -2.31 10.21 -12.82
C ARG A 119 -3.46 11.17 -12.52
N ARG A 120 -4.46 10.71 -11.76
CA ARG A 120 -5.65 11.48 -11.42
C ARG A 120 -6.18 11.07 -10.06
N LEU A 121 -5.54 11.57 -9.03
CA LEU A 121 -5.95 11.33 -7.65
C LEU A 121 -7.19 12.17 -7.29
N PRO A 122 -8.22 11.59 -6.66
CA PRO A 122 -9.48 12.28 -6.35
C PRO A 122 -9.41 13.07 -5.04
N PHE A 123 -8.30 13.74 -4.78
CA PHE A 123 -8.09 14.50 -3.55
C PHE A 123 -7.80 15.96 -3.86
N GLY A 124 -8.25 16.84 -2.97
CA GLY A 124 -7.91 18.25 -3.02
C GLY A 124 -6.45 18.52 -2.63
N ALA A 125 -5.99 19.73 -2.90
CA ALA A 125 -4.67 20.18 -2.45
C ALA A 125 -4.57 20.11 -0.92
N GLU A 126 -3.36 19.91 -0.41
CA GLU A 126 -3.03 19.92 1.02
C GLU A 126 -3.84 18.91 1.88
N THR A 127 -4.37 17.84 1.25
CA THR A 127 -5.13 16.80 1.95
C THR A 127 -4.25 15.92 2.83
N PHE A 128 -2.99 15.70 2.44
CA PHE A 128 -2.06 14.79 3.10
C PHE A 128 -0.81 15.53 3.59
N ASP A 129 -0.25 15.05 4.69
CA ASP A 129 1.02 15.53 5.24
C ASP A 129 2.22 14.85 4.60
N ALA A 130 2.04 13.65 4.07
CA ALA A 130 3.07 12.86 3.43
C ALA A 130 2.48 11.95 2.35
N ILE A 131 3.29 11.66 1.35
CA ILE A 131 2.96 10.73 0.27
C ILE A 131 4.10 9.74 0.14
N VAL A 132 3.77 8.46 0.02
CA VAL A 132 4.69 7.40 -0.38
C VAL A 132 4.22 6.76 -1.67
N HIS A 133 5.15 6.34 -2.48
CA HIS A 133 4.94 5.43 -3.60
C HIS A 133 6.16 4.52 -3.68
N THR A 134 5.96 3.23 -3.72
CA THR A 134 7.03 2.24 -3.77
C THR A 134 6.74 1.25 -4.88
N ASP A 135 7.78 0.95 -5.67
CA ASP A 135 7.70 -0.02 -6.76
C ASP A 135 6.59 0.28 -7.81
N VAL A 136 6.26 1.55 -8.04
CA VAL A 136 5.17 2.00 -8.93
C VAL A 136 5.69 2.63 -10.23
N LEU A 137 6.89 3.17 -10.20
CA LEU A 137 7.49 3.92 -11.32
C LEU A 137 8.61 3.14 -12.04
N CYS A 138 8.50 1.84 -12.05
CA CYS A 138 9.45 0.96 -12.74
C CYS A 138 8.93 0.47 -14.09
#